data_30271d76c5d3a6673a0517cca2952314
#
_entry.id   30271d76c5d3a6673a0517cca2952314
#
_cell.length_a   1.000
_cell.length_b   1.000
_cell.length_c   1.000
_cell.angle_alpha   90.00
_cell.angle_beta   90.00
_cell.angle_gamma   90.00
#
_symmetry.space_group_name_H-M   'P 1'
#
loop_
_entity.id
_entity.type
_entity.pdbx_description
1 polymer ?
#
loop_
_entity_poly.entity_id
_entity_poly.type
_entity_poly.pdbx_seq_one_letter_code
_entity_poly.pdbx_strand_id
1 'polypeptide(L)'
;MNVINLSKNAIRELKYLPLSQHTINTEATIYKMKYQNQDKILKSLYFLNGERFANKLYTIEMLNYYKDILPTSFCIPDNIVTQDNKIIGFTLPYIEGKNLADILKEPQENCQDKLESLKKIGELLDQLNGIRKYSELKDLYINDLHESNFLISKNDSIKVIDLDSCKIKNNKPAPARFLRPNTLFATAKEKYNITSLNTDDEYVTPSNDTELYCYNMMILNYLYGKNVNSMKVVDYYNYLSYLYYLKIDNNLLNSFQRLLTNCENTNPYPYLDS
;
A
#
# COMPACT_ATOMS: atom_id res chain seq x y z
N MET A 1 -10.76 -18.40 -10.57
CA MET A 1 -9.51 -17.99 -11.27
C MET A 1 -9.13 -19.06 -12.28
N ASN A 2 -8.61 -18.67 -13.45
CA ASN A 2 -8.04 -19.60 -14.42
C ASN A 2 -6.60 -19.96 -14.06
N VAL A 3 -6.09 -21.05 -14.62
CA VAL A 3 -4.70 -21.47 -14.49
C VAL A 3 -4.01 -21.33 -15.85
N ILE A 4 -2.88 -20.61 -15.86
CA ILE A 4 -2.02 -20.45 -17.03
C ILE A 4 -0.76 -21.28 -16.82
N ASN A 5 -0.52 -22.26 -17.67
CA ASN A 5 0.70 -23.04 -17.59
C ASN A 5 1.75 -22.47 -18.57
N LEU A 6 2.88 -22.02 -18.06
CA LEU A 6 3.98 -21.48 -18.85
C LEU A 6 5.17 -22.43 -18.82
N SER A 7 5.77 -22.68 -19.99
CA SER A 7 7.05 -23.38 -20.06
C SER A 7 8.19 -22.47 -19.53
N LYS A 8 9.29 -23.07 -19.12
CA LYS A 8 10.50 -22.35 -18.71
C LYS A 8 11.02 -21.40 -19.81
N ASN A 9 10.91 -21.80 -21.07
CA ASN A 9 11.32 -20.96 -22.19
C ASN A 9 10.37 -19.78 -22.38
N ALA A 10 9.06 -20.00 -22.28
CA ALA A 10 8.08 -18.92 -22.37
C ALA A 10 8.33 -17.83 -21.31
N ILE A 11 8.67 -18.21 -20.07
CA ILE A 11 8.99 -17.25 -19.01
C ILE A 11 10.27 -16.46 -19.33
N ARG A 12 11.30 -17.10 -19.89
CA ARG A 12 12.56 -16.43 -20.28
C ARG A 12 12.39 -15.39 -21.39
N GLU A 13 11.37 -15.56 -22.21
CA GLU A 13 11.04 -14.64 -23.32
C GLU A 13 10.19 -13.44 -22.85
N LEU A 14 9.68 -13.48 -21.61
CA LEU A 14 8.88 -12.38 -21.08
C LEU A 14 9.73 -11.11 -20.87
N LYS A 15 9.13 -9.97 -21.16
CA LYS A 15 9.75 -8.68 -20.91
C LYS A 15 9.77 -8.41 -19.40
N TYR A 16 10.96 -8.37 -18.82
CA TYR A 16 11.16 -7.90 -17.44
C TYR A 16 10.73 -6.45 -17.31
N LEU A 17 9.97 -6.15 -16.26
CA LEU A 17 9.63 -4.78 -15.87
C LEU A 17 10.45 -4.43 -14.63
N PRO A 18 11.35 -3.44 -14.73
CA PRO A 18 12.06 -2.96 -13.54
C PRO A 18 11.05 -2.38 -12.57
N LEU A 19 11.21 -2.71 -11.31
CA LEU A 19 10.47 -2.07 -10.23
C LEU A 19 10.92 -0.61 -10.10
N SER A 20 10.07 0.24 -9.53
CA SER A 20 10.46 1.60 -9.19
C SER A 20 11.80 1.59 -8.45
N GLN A 21 12.68 2.58 -8.71
CA GLN A 21 13.96 2.74 -8.02
C GLN A 21 13.81 2.85 -6.49
N HIS A 22 12.58 3.06 -6.03
CA HIS A 22 12.23 3.23 -4.62
C HIS A 22 11.67 1.96 -3.96
N THR A 23 11.54 0.87 -4.73
CA THR A 23 11.05 -0.41 -4.19
C THR A 23 12.19 -1.13 -3.46
N ILE A 24 12.02 -1.33 -2.15
CA ILE A 24 12.97 -2.03 -1.29
C ILE A 24 12.40 -3.42 -0.98
N ASN A 25 13.24 -4.46 -1.04
CA ASN A 25 12.89 -5.85 -0.71
C ASN A 25 11.71 -6.42 -1.52
N THR A 26 11.99 -6.84 -2.74
CA THR A 26 10.98 -7.49 -3.59
C THR A 26 10.81 -8.95 -3.24
N GLU A 27 9.58 -9.43 -3.23
CA GLU A 27 9.22 -10.84 -3.04
C GLU A 27 9.06 -11.59 -4.35
N ALA A 28 9.17 -10.89 -5.48
CA ALA A 28 8.86 -11.42 -6.79
C ALA A 28 9.62 -10.71 -7.91
N THR A 29 9.72 -11.39 -9.03
CA THR A 29 10.08 -10.77 -10.31
C THR A 29 8.83 -10.42 -11.08
N ILE A 30 8.82 -9.23 -11.69
CA ILE A 30 7.68 -8.70 -12.44
C ILE A 30 7.96 -8.75 -13.94
N TYR A 31 7.05 -9.37 -14.69
CA TYR A 31 7.14 -9.45 -16.14
C TYR A 31 5.88 -8.89 -16.79
N LYS A 32 6.04 -8.27 -17.97
CA LYS A 32 4.92 -7.98 -18.86
C LYS A 32 4.70 -9.17 -19.79
N MET A 33 3.43 -9.58 -19.91
CA MET A 33 3.03 -10.67 -20.82
C MET A 33 1.73 -10.35 -21.53
N LYS A 34 1.46 -11.07 -22.62
CA LYS A 34 0.15 -11.07 -23.26
C LYS A 34 -0.57 -12.38 -22.96
N TYR A 35 -1.84 -12.27 -22.58
CA TYR A 35 -2.72 -13.41 -22.43
C TYR A 35 -4.11 -13.07 -22.95
N GLN A 36 -4.64 -13.90 -23.88
CA GLN A 36 -5.94 -13.69 -24.51
C GLN A 36 -6.08 -12.25 -25.11
N ASN A 37 -5.04 -11.78 -25.81
CA ASN A 37 -4.94 -10.42 -26.39
C ASN A 37 -4.96 -9.26 -25.38
N GLN A 38 -4.85 -9.53 -24.09
CA GLN A 38 -4.74 -8.51 -23.04
C GLN A 38 -3.31 -8.41 -22.53
N ASP A 39 -2.85 -7.18 -22.28
CA ASP A 39 -1.61 -6.95 -21.57
C ASP A 39 -1.80 -7.29 -20.09
N LYS A 40 -0.92 -8.10 -19.53
CA LYS A 40 -0.92 -8.56 -18.14
C LYS A 40 0.44 -8.36 -17.50
N ILE A 41 0.44 -8.33 -16.18
CA ILE A 41 1.63 -8.47 -15.34
C ILE A 41 1.68 -9.91 -14.82
N LEU A 42 2.80 -10.57 -14.92
CA LEU A 42 3.12 -11.76 -14.14
C LEU A 42 3.95 -11.35 -12.93
N LYS A 43 3.46 -11.59 -11.73
CA LYS A 43 4.21 -11.53 -10.48
C LYS A 43 4.70 -12.94 -10.16
N SER A 44 5.99 -13.21 -10.45
CA SER A 44 6.64 -14.49 -10.19
C SER A 44 7.31 -14.46 -8.84
N LEU A 45 6.79 -15.25 -7.89
CA LEU A 45 7.22 -15.24 -6.48
C LEU A 45 8.55 -15.98 -6.29
N TYR A 46 9.37 -15.50 -5.34
CA TYR A 46 10.63 -16.15 -4.97
C TYR A 46 10.44 -17.31 -4.01
N PHE A 47 9.36 -17.31 -3.21
CA PHE A 47 9.02 -18.39 -2.28
C PHE A 47 7.72 -19.05 -2.71
N LEU A 48 7.76 -20.38 -2.84
CA LEU A 48 6.69 -21.18 -3.45
C LEU A 48 6.19 -22.29 -2.50
N ASN A 49 6.44 -22.14 -1.20
CA ASN A 49 6.02 -23.10 -0.17
C ASN A 49 5.86 -22.41 1.19
N GLY A 50 5.35 -23.16 2.15
CA GLY A 50 5.17 -22.71 3.52
C GLY A 50 3.92 -21.86 3.77
N GLU A 51 3.74 -21.45 5.01
CA GLU A 51 2.54 -20.74 5.48
C GLU A 51 2.35 -19.39 4.77
N ARG A 52 3.43 -18.65 4.54
CA ARG A 52 3.40 -17.36 3.85
C ARG A 52 2.86 -17.48 2.42
N PHE A 53 3.29 -18.48 1.68
CA PHE A 53 2.81 -18.73 0.33
C PHE A 53 1.34 -19.14 0.31
N ALA A 54 0.96 -20.09 1.16
CA ALA A 54 -0.43 -20.52 1.30
C ALA A 54 -1.35 -19.35 1.66
N ASN A 55 -0.90 -18.47 2.53
CA ASN A 55 -1.64 -17.28 2.94
C ASN A 55 -1.82 -16.28 1.78
N LYS A 56 -0.79 -16.08 0.94
CA LYS A 56 -0.92 -15.25 -0.27
C LYS A 56 -1.93 -15.83 -1.26
N LEU A 57 -1.88 -17.14 -1.50
CA LEU A 57 -2.85 -17.80 -2.39
C LEU A 57 -4.28 -17.66 -1.86
N TYR A 58 -4.49 -17.86 -0.58
CA TYR A 58 -5.78 -17.66 0.06
C TYR A 58 -6.26 -16.20 -0.10
N THR A 59 -5.37 -15.23 0.13
CA THR A 59 -5.69 -13.80 -0.04
C THR A 59 -6.16 -13.50 -1.47
N ILE A 60 -5.42 -14.00 -2.47
CA ILE A 60 -5.76 -13.82 -3.89
C ILE A 60 -7.11 -14.47 -4.23
N GLU A 61 -7.36 -15.66 -3.70
CA GLU A 61 -8.64 -16.35 -3.89
C GLU A 61 -9.80 -15.55 -3.30
N MET A 62 -9.66 -15.03 -2.08
CA MET A 62 -10.68 -14.21 -1.42
C MET A 62 -10.91 -12.89 -2.16
N LEU A 63 -9.87 -12.21 -2.62
CA LEU A 63 -10.01 -11.01 -3.44
C LEU A 63 -10.80 -11.27 -4.72
N ASN A 64 -10.56 -12.41 -5.38
CA ASN A 64 -11.31 -12.79 -6.56
C ASN A 64 -12.78 -13.16 -6.25
N TYR A 65 -13.00 -13.84 -5.15
CA TYR A 65 -14.35 -14.20 -4.73
C TYR A 65 -15.22 -12.96 -4.48
N TYR A 66 -14.64 -11.92 -3.88
CA TYR A 66 -15.34 -10.68 -3.52
C TYR A 66 -15.16 -9.54 -4.53
N LYS A 67 -14.58 -9.79 -5.70
CA LYS A 67 -14.21 -8.75 -6.68
C LYS A 67 -15.33 -7.77 -7.04
N ASP A 68 -16.57 -8.22 -7.05
CA ASP A 68 -17.74 -7.41 -7.48
C ASP A 68 -18.17 -6.38 -6.42
N ILE A 69 -17.69 -6.51 -5.18
CA ILE A 69 -17.94 -5.54 -4.10
C ILE A 69 -16.69 -4.77 -3.68
N LEU A 70 -15.53 -5.14 -4.22
CA LEU A 70 -14.28 -4.43 -3.95
C LEU A 70 -14.18 -3.14 -4.78
N PRO A 71 -13.42 -2.13 -4.32
CA PRO A 71 -13.21 -0.91 -5.09
C PRO A 71 -12.63 -1.19 -6.47
N THR A 72 -13.10 -0.49 -7.49
CA THR A 72 -12.55 -0.60 -8.86
C THR A 72 -11.10 -0.13 -8.97
N SER A 73 -10.61 0.57 -7.95
CA SER A 73 -9.19 0.93 -7.78
C SER A 73 -8.31 -0.26 -7.41
N PHE A 74 -8.86 -1.38 -6.96
CA PHE A 74 -8.09 -2.58 -6.63
C PHE A 74 -7.62 -3.31 -7.89
N CYS A 75 -6.32 -3.51 -8.02
CA CYS A 75 -5.71 -4.33 -9.06
C CYS A 75 -5.70 -5.80 -8.61
N ILE A 76 -6.83 -6.48 -8.78
CA ILE A 76 -7.03 -7.84 -8.27
C ILE A 76 -6.31 -8.85 -9.17
N PRO A 77 -5.53 -9.79 -8.61
CA PRO A 77 -4.97 -10.90 -9.37
C PRO A 77 -6.06 -11.74 -10.04
N ASP A 78 -5.89 -12.13 -11.30
CA ASP A 78 -6.94 -12.74 -12.11
C ASP A 78 -6.67 -14.18 -12.55
N ASN A 79 -5.41 -14.61 -12.62
CA ASN A 79 -5.06 -16.00 -12.95
C ASN A 79 -3.92 -16.50 -12.08
N ILE A 80 -3.89 -17.79 -11.78
CA ILE A 80 -2.73 -18.47 -11.22
C ILE A 80 -1.80 -18.89 -12.36
N VAL A 81 -0.50 -18.74 -12.18
CA VAL A 81 0.50 -19.16 -13.16
C VAL A 81 1.28 -20.33 -12.62
N THR A 82 1.37 -21.38 -13.43
CA THR A 82 2.14 -22.59 -13.12
C THR A 82 3.28 -22.80 -14.12
N GLN A 83 4.33 -23.44 -13.65
CA GLN A 83 5.41 -24.01 -14.45
C GLN A 83 5.66 -25.43 -13.98
N ASP A 84 5.70 -26.39 -14.89
CA ASP A 84 5.87 -27.81 -14.56
C ASP A 84 4.90 -28.29 -13.46
N ASN A 85 3.63 -27.87 -13.56
CA ASN A 85 2.54 -28.13 -12.61
C ASN A 85 2.75 -27.54 -11.20
N LYS A 86 3.72 -26.67 -11.01
CA LYS A 86 3.94 -25.95 -9.73
C LYS A 86 3.52 -24.50 -9.90
N ILE A 87 2.78 -23.96 -8.92
CA ILE A 87 2.44 -22.54 -8.91
C ILE A 87 3.73 -21.75 -8.75
N ILE A 88 3.95 -20.78 -9.64
CA ILE A 88 5.10 -19.86 -9.59
C ILE A 88 4.69 -18.42 -9.31
N GLY A 89 3.41 -18.11 -9.40
CA GLY A 89 2.90 -16.77 -9.20
C GLY A 89 1.48 -16.57 -9.74
N PHE A 90 1.15 -15.35 -10.07
CA PHE A 90 -0.16 -14.95 -10.55
C PHE A 90 -0.07 -13.77 -11.53
N THR A 91 -1.14 -13.58 -12.30
CA THR A 91 -1.25 -12.42 -13.18
C THR A 91 -2.14 -11.34 -12.58
N LEU A 92 -1.84 -10.10 -12.99
CA LEU A 92 -2.64 -8.90 -12.74
C LEU A 92 -2.91 -8.18 -14.05
N PRO A 93 -3.98 -7.37 -14.15
CA PRO A 93 -4.14 -6.45 -15.26
C PRO A 93 -2.92 -5.53 -15.39
N TYR A 94 -2.44 -5.30 -16.61
CA TYR A 94 -1.42 -4.27 -16.85
C TYR A 94 -2.09 -2.89 -16.82
N ILE A 95 -1.60 -2.02 -15.96
CA ILE A 95 -2.08 -0.65 -15.82
C ILE A 95 -1.01 0.29 -16.36
N GLU A 96 -1.37 1.07 -17.36
CA GLU A 96 -0.51 2.10 -17.87
C GLU A 96 -0.65 3.36 -17.00
N GLY A 97 0.44 3.73 -16.33
CA GLY A 97 0.46 4.84 -15.38
C GLY A 97 1.83 5.03 -14.76
N LYS A 98 1.91 5.96 -13.81
CA LYS A 98 3.11 6.25 -13.02
C LYS A 98 2.95 5.72 -11.59
N ASN A 99 4.03 5.25 -11.00
CA ASN A 99 4.03 4.90 -9.58
C ASN A 99 3.94 6.18 -8.73
N LEU A 100 3.13 6.16 -7.68
CA LEU A 100 2.94 7.33 -6.82
C LEU A 100 4.24 7.74 -6.13
N ALA A 101 5.09 6.79 -5.73
CA ALA A 101 6.39 7.11 -5.15
C ALA A 101 7.28 7.91 -6.11
N ASP A 102 7.19 7.65 -7.41
CA ASP A 102 7.92 8.39 -8.43
C ASP A 102 7.32 9.80 -8.61
N ILE A 103 5.98 9.92 -8.67
CA ILE A 103 5.27 11.20 -8.77
C ILE A 103 5.62 12.11 -7.59
N LEU A 104 5.55 11.61 -6.36
CA LEU A 104 5.81 12.41 -5.16
C LEU A 104 7.25 12.94 -5.11
N LYS A 105 8.21 12.23 -5.71
CA LYS A 105 9.63 12.62 -5.76
C LYS A 105 10.00 13.43 -6.99
N GLU A 106 9.17 13.48 -8.02
CA GLU A 106 9.43 14.20 -9.26
C GLU A 106 9.40 15.72 -9.00
N PRO A 107 10.55 16.46 -9.15
CA PRO A 107 10.58 17.89 -8.87
C PRO A 107 9.72 18.72 -9.83
N GLN A 108 9.46 18.22 -11.04
CA GLN A 108 8.72 18.92 -12.07
C GLN A 108 7.20 18.77 -11.93
N GLU A 109 6.73 17.80 -11.16
CA GLU A 109 5.31 17.65 -10.90
C GLU A 109 4.82 18.75 -9.96
N ASN A 110 3.63 19.28 -10.25
CA ASN A 110 3.00 20.33 -9.47
C ASN A 110 2.68 19.81 -8.06
N CYS A 111 2.88 20.64 -7.04
CA CYS A 111 2.53 20.32 -5.66
C CYS A 111 1.04 19.97 -5.51
N GLN A 112 0.15 20.69 -6.20
CA GLN A 112 -1.30 20.43 -6.18
C GLN A 112 -1.64 19.05 -6.74
N ASP A 113 -1.01 18.62 -7.86
CA ASP A 113 -1.26 17.30 -8.45
C ASP A 113 -0.80 16.17 -7.53
N LYS A 114 0.27 16.40 -6.76
CA LYS A 114 0.77 15.45 -5.75
C LYS A 114 -0.19 15.33 -4.57
N LEU A 115 -0.70 16.45 -4.07
CA LEU A 115 -1.71 16.47 -2.99
C LEU A 115 -3.01 15.82 -3.44
N GLU A 116 -3.46 16.10 -4.66
CA GLU A 116 -4.64 15.46 -5.26
C GLU A 116 -4.47 13.93 -5.36
N SER A 117 -3.27 13.48 -5.73
CA SER A 117 -2.95 12.05 -5.76
C SER A 117 -3.01 11.40 -4.35
N LEU A 118 -2.54 12.10 -3.32
CA LEU A 118 -2.64 11.65 -1.93
C LEU A 118 -4.11 11.68 -1.45
N LYS A 119 -4.90 12.69 -1.85
CA LYS A 119 -6.31 12.79 -1.52
C LYS A 119 -7.10 11.57 -2.00
N LYS A 120 -6.85 11.09 -3.24
CA LYS A 120 -7.48 9.87 -3.79
C LYS A 120 -7.28 8.63 -2.91
N ILE A 121 -6.16 8.55 -2.16
CA ILE A 121 -5.96 7.46 -1.19
C ILE A 121 -6.93 7.61 -0.01
N GLY A 122 -7.09 8.82 0.52
CA GLY A 122 -8.03 9.08 1.61
C GLY A 122 -9.49 8.75 1.24
N GLU A 123 -9.90 9.10 0.02
CA GLU A 123 -11.21 8.74 -0.53
C GLU A 123 -11.38 7.21 -0.66
N LEU A 124 -10.33 6.51 -1.08
CA LEU A 124 -10.34 5.06 -1.13
C LEU A 124 -10.49 4.45 0.27
N LEU A 125 -9.81 4.98 1.28
CA LEU A 125 -9.94 4.50 2.65
C LEU A 125 -11.36 4.70 3.19
N ASP A 126 -12.04 5.77 2.83
CA ASP A 126 -13.46 5.98 3.18
C ASP A 126 -14.38 4.98 2.46
N GLN A 127 -14.12 4.66 1.19
CA GLN A 127 -14.83 3.60 0.47
C GLN A 127 -14.65 2.25 1.17
N LEU A 128 -13.43 1.92 1.59
CA LEU A 128 -13.15 0.69 2.34
C LEU A 128 -13.87 0.67 3.69
N ASN A 129 -13.96 1.81 4.38
CA ASN A 129 -14.76 1.93 5.60
C ASN A 129 -16.24 1.63 5.34
N GLY A 130 -16.78 2.10 4.22
CA GLY A 130 -18.14 1.76 3.79
C GLY A 130 -18.30 0.25 3.55
N ILE A 131 -17.39 -0.38 2.84
CA ILE A 131 -17.41 -1.83 2.59
C ILE A 131 -17.36 -2.60 3.90
N ARG A 132 -16.44 -2.28 4.80
CA ARG A 132 -16.32 -2.91 6.12
C ARG A 132 -17.59 -2.81 6.95
N LYS A 133 -18.27 -1.66 6.89
CA LYS A 133 -19.49 -1.39 7.67
C LYS A 133 -20.71 -2.14 7.13
N TYR A 134 -20.84 -2.24 5.81
CA TYR A 134 -22.07 -2.69 5.16
C TYR A 134 -21.98 -4.04 4.43
N SER A 135 -20.82 -4.71 4.49
CA SER A 135 -20.63 -6.02 3.89
C SER A 135 -20.07 -7.04 4.89
N GLU A 136 -19.88 -8.26 4.42
CA GLU A 136 -19.22 -9.33 5.18
C GLU A 136 -17.68 -9.21 5.23
N LEU A 137 -17.09 -8.18 4.62
CA LEU A 137 -15.66 -7.90 4.59
C LEU A 137 -15.23 -6.95 5.72
N LYS A 138 -15.68 -7.20 6.95
CA LYS A 138 -15.45 -6.34 8.12
C LYS A 138 -13.97 -6.16 8.44
N ASP A 139 -13.11 -7.07 8.03
CA ASP A 139 -11.68 -7.11 8.28
C ASP A 139 -10.84 -7.00 7.00
N LEU A 140 -11.37 -6.34 5.97
CA LEU A 140 -10.60 -6.01 4.76
C LEU A 140 -9.73 -4.77 5.02
N TYR A 141 -8.39 -4.93 5.02
CA TYR A 141 -7.43 -3.84 5.19
C TYR A 141 -6.29 -3.95 4.18
N ILE A 142 -5.85 -2.81 3.64
CA ILE A 142 -4.61 -2.72 2.86
C ILE A 142 -3.45 -2.72 3.86
N ASN A 143 -2.93 -3.88 4.16
CA ASN A 143 -1.95 -4.06 5.23
C ASN A 143 -0.57 -3.43 4.93
N ASP A 144 -0.16 -3.38 3.67
CA ASP A 144 1.12 -2.80 3.20
C ASP A 144 0.86 -1.47 2.49
N LEU A 145 0.29 -0.49 3.22
CA LEU A 145 -0.14 0.78 2.67
C LEU A 145 1.02 1.78 2.64
N HIS A 146 1.61 1.96 1.45
CA HIS A 146 2.67 2.94 1.19
C HIS A 146 2.67 3.38 -0.28
N GLU A 147 3.33 4.49 -0.58
CA GLU A 147 3.28 5.17 -1.87
C GLU A 147 3.68 4.29 -3.07
N SER A 148 4.58 3.31 -2.87
CA SER A 148 5.00 2.43 -3.97
C SER A 148 3.94 1.40 -4.38
N ASN A 149 2.91 1.19 -3.57
CA ASN A 149 1.81 0.27 -3.84
C ASN A 149 0.63 0.95 -4.55
N PHE A 150 0.82 2.20 -5.00
CA PHE A 150 -0.17 2.93 -5.77
C PHE A 150 0.34 3.32 -7.14
N LEU A 151 -0.54 3.23 -8.15
CA LEU A 151 -0.32 3.77 -9.49
C LEU A 151 -1.36 4.85 -9.77
N ILE A 152 -0.94 5.93 -10.39
CA ILE A 152 -1.83 6.89 -11.04
C ILE A 152 -1.88 6.51 -12.52
N SER A 153 -3.05 6.07 -12.98
CA SER A 153 -3.24 5.63 -14.35
C SER A 153 -3.31 6.83 -15.32
N LYS A 154 -3.22 6.58 -16.61
CA LYS A 154 -3.31 7.64 -17.65
C LYS A 154 -4.60 8.47 -17.61
N ASN A 155 -5.69 7.90 -17.12
CA ASN A 155 -6.97 8.60 -16.91
C ASN A 155 -7.12 9.17 -15.50
N ASP A 156 -6.02 9.41 -14.83
CA ASP A 156 -5.92 10.02 -13.51
C ASP A 156 -6.67 9.29 -12.39
N SER A 157 -6.93 7.99 -12.55
CA SER A 157 -7.50 7.17 -11.49
C SER A 157 -6.42 6.48 -10.66
N ILE A 158 -6.63 6.42 -9.35
CA ILE A 158 -5.74 5.67 -8.45
C ILE A 158 -5.98 4.16 -8.58
N LYS A 159 -4.90 3.40 -8.57
CA LYS A 159 -4.92 1.94 -8.58
C LYS A 159 -4.02 1.40 -7.47
N VAL A 160 -4.57 0.49 -6.66
CA VAL A 160 -3.82 -0.21 -5.62
C VAL A 160 -3.25 -1.48 -6.23
N ILE A 161 -1.95 -1.61 -6.20
CA ILE A 161 -1.20 -2.81 -6.59
C ILE A 161 -0.69 -3.52 -5.33
N ASP A 162 -0.22 -4.75 -5.49
CA ASP A 162 0.36 -5.54 -4.39
C ASP A 162 -0.64 -5.92 -3.26
N LEU A 163 -1.87 -6.25 -3.65
CA LEU A 163 -2.95 -6.62 -2.72
C LEU A 163 -2.80 -8.03 -2.12
N ASP A 164 -1.82 -8.83 -2.53
CA ASP A 164 -1.58 -10.17 -2.00
C ASP A 164 -1.05 -10.17 -0.55
N SER A 165 -0.80 -8.98 0.00
CA SER A 165 -0.45 -8.75 1.41
C SER A 165 -1.60 -8.18 2.24
N CYS A 166 -2.78 -7.91 1.67
CA CYS A 166 -3.89 -7.34 2.43
C CYS A 166 -4.47 -8.31 3.46
N LYS A 167 -5.07 -7.76 4.51
CA LYS A 167 -5.89 -8.53 5.46
C LYS A 167 -7.26 -8.73 4.85
N ILE A 168 -7.71 -9.98 4.77
CA ILE A 168 -9.06 -10.33 4.32
C ILE A 168 -9.50 -11.63 4.98
N LYS A 169 -10.68 -11.63 5.59
CA LYS A 169 -11.22 -12.81 6.26
C LYS A 169 -10.20 -13.41 7.26
N ASN A 170 -10.00 -14.70 7.23
CA ASN A 170 -9.18 -15.45 8.19
C ASN A 170 -7.69 -15.55 7.80
N ASN A 171 -7.24 -14.78 6.80
CA ASN A 171 -5.83 -14.82 6.45
C ASN A 171 -4.93 -14.22 7.55
N LYS A 172 -3.65 -14.54 7.48
CA LYS A 172 -2.61 -13.98 8.34
C LYS A 172 -1.65 -13.16 7.46
N PRO A 173 -1.93 -11.87 7.23
CA PRO A 173 -1.08 -11.05 6.39
C PRO A 173 0.33 -10.90 6.98
N ALA A 174 1.29 -10.60 6.11
CA ALA A 174 2.61 -10.22 6.58
C ALA A 174 2.53 -8.94 7.45
N PRO A 175 3.49 -8.71 8.37
CA PRO A 175 3.52 -7.50 9.17
C PRO A 175 3.53 -6.24 8.31
N ALA A 176 2.78 -5.22 8.70
CA ALA A 176 2.78 -3.93 8.03
C ALA A 176 4.12 -3.21 8.25
N ARG A 177 4.83 -2.91 7.17
CA ARG A 177 6.18 -2.31 7.24
C ARG A 177 6.22 -0.95 7.92
N PHE A 178 5.15 -0.18 7.81
CA PHE A 178 5.11 1.23 8.23
C PHE A 178 4.72 1.43 9.69
N LEU A 179 4.29 0.40 10.37
CA LEU A 179 3.98 0.45 11.80
C LEU A 179 5.17 0.15 12.69
N ARG A 180 6.38 0.35 12.18
CA ARG A 180 7.56 0.33 13.05
C ARG A 180 7.52 1.58 13.92
N PRO A 181 7.26 1.46 15.23
CA PRO A 181 7.31 2.60 16.09
C PRO A 181 8.76 3.06 16.12
N ASN A 182 8.96 4.29 15.77
CA ASN A 182 10.23 4.93 16.05
C ASN A 182 10.16 5.68 17.38
N THR A 183 11.28 6.24 17.79
CA THR A 183 11.39 7.02 19.02
C THR A 183 10.53 8.30 19.02
N LEU A 184 9.99 8.71 17.87
CA LEU A 184 9.11 9.86 17.75
C LEU A 184 7.71 9.58 18.30
N PHE A 185 7.24 8.35 18.15
CA PHE A 185 5.89 7.94 18.50
C PHE A 185 5.91 6.88 19.60
N ALA A 186 6.46 7.23 20.78
CA ALA A 186 6.44 6.33 21.93
C ALA A 186 5.02 5.83 22.26
N THR A 187 4.02 6.69 22.09
CA THR A 187 2.61 6.37 22.22
C THR A 187 2.12 5.37 21.19
N ALA A 188 2.67 5.38 19.97
CA ALA A 188 2.33 4.38 18.96
C ALA A 188 2.78 2.98 19.36
N LYS A 189 3.95 2.87 19.97
CA LYS A 189 4.47 1.62 20.50
C LYS A 189 3.54 1.01 21.55
N GLU A 190 3.10 1.82 22.49
CA GLU A 190 2.16 1.41 23.54
C GLU A 190 0.78 1.08 22.95
N LYS A 191 0.23 1.96 22.11
CA LYS A 191 -1.09 1.83 21.49
C LYS A 191 -1.21 0.54 20.67
N TYR A 192 -0.19 0.19 19.89
CA TYR A 192 -0.20 -0.99 19.03
C TYR A 192 0.39 -2.24 19.71
N ASN A 193 0.69 -2.15 21.00
CA ASN A 193 1.23 -3.23 21.81
C ASN A 193 2.48 -3.88 21.20
N ILE A 194 3.41 -3.05 20.72
CA ILE A 194 4.62 -3.52 20.07
C ILE A 194 5.72 -3.68 21.10
N THR A 195 6.23 -4.89 21.25
CA THR A 195 7.09 -5.28 22.38
C THR A 195 8.58 -5.12 22.12
N SER A 196 9.02 -5.02 20.85
CA SER A 196 10.43 -4.86 20.52
C SER A 196 10.68 -3.85 19.39
N LEU A 197 11.90 -3.27 19.37
CA LEU A 197 12.32 -2.29 18.37
C LEU A 197 13.04 -2.93 17.18
N ASN A 198 13.35 -4.21 17.26
CA ASN A 198 14.35 -4.83 16.37
C ASN A 198 13.74 -5.90 15.53
N THR A 199 12.58 -5.71 14.87
CA THR A 199 12.14 -6.91 14.30
C THR A 199 11.30 -6.84 13.06
N ASP A 200 11.73 -7.63 12.13
CA ASP A 200 10.93 -8.17 11.05
C ASP A 200 9.77 -9.06 11.55
N ASP A 201 9.71 -9.32 12.86
CA ASP A 201 8.79 -10.25 13.52
C ASP A 201 7.62 -9.57 14.27
N GLU A 202 7.58 -8.26 14.36
CA GLU A 202 6.49 -7.55 15.05
C GLU A 202 5.24 -7.52 14.19
N TYR A 203 4.29 -8.33 14.58
CA TYR A 203 2.99 -8.40 13.94
C TYR A 203 2.04 -7.40 14.57
N VAL A 204 1.64 -6.40 13.78
CA VAL A 204 0.55 -5.49 14.16
C VAL A 204 -0.71 -5.92 13.44
N THR A 205 -1.78 -6.13 14.18
CA THR A 205 -3.07 -6.48 13.60
C THR A 205 -3.59 -5.32 12.73
N PRO A 206 -3.80 -5.53 11.44
CA PRO A 206 -4.36 -4.51 10.56
C PRO A 206 -5.73 -4.05 11.04
N SER A 207 -5.93 -2.73 11.01
CA SER A 207 -7.16 -2.08 11.42
C SER A 207 -7.35 -0.78 10.63
N ASN A 208 -8.52 -0.15 10.73
CA ASN A 208 -8.74 1.17 10.16
C ASN A 208 -7.72 2.20 10.72
N ASP A 209 -7.42 2.10 11.98
CA ASP A 209 -6.48 3.00 12.65
C ASP A 209 -5.04 2.82 12.11
N THR A 210 -4.61 1.58 11.83
CA THR A 210 -3.29 1.32 11.25
C THR A 210 -3.18 1.82 9.80
N GLU A 211 -4.25 1.71 9.00
CA GLU A 211 -4.29 2.28 7.65
C GLU A 211 -4.20 3.80 7.67
N LEU A 212 -4.98 4.45 8.53
CA LEU A 212 -4.93 5.90 8.69
C LEU A 212 -3.57 6.37 9.19
N TYR A 213 -2.93 5.63 10.09
CA TYR A 213 -1.55 5.92 10.50
C TYR A 213 -0.60 5.90 9.31
N CYS A 214 -0.59 4.83 8.50
CA CYS A 214 0.25 4.74 7.31
C CYS A 214 -0.04 5.87 6.31
N TYR A 215 -1.31 6.21 6.12
CA TYR A 215 -1.71 7.29 5.24
C TYR A 215 -1.22 8.66 5.73
N ASN A 216 -1.40 8.97 7.01
CA ASN A 216 -0.88 10.21 7.60
C ASN A 216 0.64 10.29 7.49
N MET A 217 1.34 9.16 7.69
CA MET A 217 2.79 9.10 7.52
C MET A 217 3.24 9.37 6.07
N MET A 218 2.49 8.89 5.06
CA MET A 218 2.78 9.22 3.65
C MET A 218 2.67 10.72 3.39
N ILE A 219 1.61 11.36 3.87
CA ILE A 219 1.42 12.82 3.70
C ILE A 219 2.54 13.58 4.39
N LEU A 220 2.86 13.23 5.64
CA LEU A 220 3.94 13.87 6.39
C LEU A 220 5.31 13.70 5.72
N ASN A 221 5.61 12.49 5.22
CA ASN A 221 6.84 12.22 4.48
C ASN A 221 6.93 13.09 3.23
N TYR A 222 5.83 13.24 2.51
CA TYR A 222 5.76 14.10 1.34
C TYR A 222 6.01 15.57 1.70
N LEU A 223 5.27 16.11 2.67
CA LEU A 223 5.37 17.51 3.08
C LEU A 223 6.76 17.84 3.64
N TYR A 224 7.39 16.91 4.33
CA TYR A 224 8.73 17.08 4.89
C TYR A 224 9.87 16.86 3.87
N GLY A 225 9.57 16.13 2.80
CA GLY A 225 10.57 15.75 1.79
C GLY A 225 11.58 14.69 2.25
N LYS A 226 11.39 14.10 3.43
CA LYS A 226 12.23 13.05 4.04
C LYS A 226 11.37 12.10 4.85
N ASN A 227 11.93 10.95 5.21
CA ASN A 227 11.26 10.01 6.11
C ASN A 227 11.13 10.61 7.52
N VAL A 228 9.91 10.95 7.91
CA VAL A 228 9.56 11.49 9.24
C VAL A 228 9.95 10.54 10.36
N ASN A 229 9.98 9.23 10.11
CA ASN A 229 10.42 8.22 11.07
C ASN A 229 11.89 8.40 11.51
N SER A 230 12.70 9.14 10.76
CA SER A 230 14.09 9.44 11.13
C SER A 230 14.24 10.71 11.98
N MET A 231 13.17 11.48 12.19
CA MET A 231 13.22 12.72 12.95
C MET A 231 13.32 12.45 14.46
N LYS A 232 13.98 13.38 15.16
CA LYS A 232 13.87 13.47 16.62
C LYS A 232 12.59 14.19 17.01
N VAL A 233 12.09 13.96 18.22
CA VAL A 233 10.86 14.60 18.72
C VAL A 233 10.91 16.13 18.59
N VAL A 234 12.05 16.75 18.95
CA VAL A 234 12.23 18.21 18.84
C VAL A 234 12.12 18.69 17.39
N ASP A 235 12.69 17.94 16.43
CA ASP A 235 12.64 18.28 15.01
C ASP A 235 11.20 18.18 14.48
N TYR A 236 10.43 17.24 14.99
CA TYR A 236 9.02 17.09 14.62
C TYR A 236 8.18 18.29 15.08
N TYR A 237 8.36 18.74 16.32
CA TYR A 237 7.67 19.94 16.82
C TYR A 237 8.08 21.19 16.06
N ASN A 238 9.37 21.34 15.73
CA ASN A 238 9.84 22.43 14.89
C ASN A 238 9.21 22.38 13.51
N TYR A 239 9.04 21.19 12.95
CA TYR A 239 8.40 20.99 11.66
C TYR A 239 6.91 21.35 11.68
N LEU A 240 6.16 20.93 12.70
CA LEU A 240 4.75 21.34 12.86
C LEU A 240 4.63 22.87 12.97
N SER A 241 5.53 23.51 13.69
CA SER A 241 5.57 24.97 13.77
C SER A 241 5.86 25.60 12.39
N TYR A 242 6.74 25.02 11.61
CA TYR A 242 7.03 25.45 10.24
C TYR A 242 5.79 25.30 9.33
N LEU A 243 5.09 24.18 9.39
CA LEU A 243 3.84 23.98 8.65
C LEU A 243 2.77 25.03 9.00
N TYR A 244 2.69 25.42 10.28
CA TYR A 244 1.81 26.52 10.73
C TYR A 244 2.17 27.84 10.04
N TYR A 245 3.46 28.18 9.95
CA TYR A 245 3.91 29.38 9.24
C TYR A 245 3.64 29.33 7.73
N LEU A 246 3.62 28.16 7.13
CA LEU A 246 3.25 27.98 5.72
C LEU A 246 1.75 28.11 5.46
N LYS A 247 0.95 28.38 6.51
CA LYS A 247 -0.51 28.53 6.44
C LYS A 247 -1.21 27.27 5.86
N ILE A 248 -0.69 26.09 6.18
CA ILE A 248 -1.40 24.83 5.90
C ILE A 248 -2.73 24.85 6.67
N ASP A 249 -3.76 24.22 6.10
CA ASP A 249 -5.08 24.13 6.72
C ASP A 249 -5.00 23.71 8.19
N ASN A 250 -5.70 24.46 9.07
CA ASN A 250 -5.63 24.22 10.50
C ASN A 250 -6.17 22.84 10.92
N ASN A 251 -7.12 22.27 10.19
CA ASN A 251 -7.65 20.94 10.51
C ASN A 251 -6.62 19.86 10.15
N LEU A 252 -5.90 20.03 9.04
CA LEU A 252 -4.78 19.15 8.66
C LEU A 252 -3.67 19.24 9.72
N LEU A 253 -3.28 20.43 10.12
CA LEU A 253 -2.27 20.62 11.16
C LEU A 253 -2.70 20.00 12.50
N ASN A 254 -3.95 20.20 12.93
CA ASN A 254 -4.52 19.59 14.13
C ASN A 254 -4.54 18.06 14.05
N SER A 255 -4.81 17.49 12.87
CA SER A 255 -4.73 16.04 12.63
C SER A 255 -3.32 15.51 12.92
N PHE A 256 -2.29 16.18 12.41
CA PHE A 256 -0.90 15.80 12.64
C PHE A 256 -0.45 16.00 14.10
N GLN A 257 -0.93 17.04 14.77
CA GLN A 257 -0.68 17.23 16.20
C GLN A 257 -1.28 16.11 17.04
N ARG A 258 -2.51 15.70 16.76
CA ARG A 258 -3.16 14.57 17.44
C ARG A 258 -2.44 13.25 17.19
N LEU A 259 -1.98 13.02 15.96
CA LEU A 259 -1.16 11.86 15.64
C LEU A 259 0.10 11.83 16.50
N LEU A 260 0.80 12.96 16.64
CA LEU A 260 2.03 13.04 17.43
C LEU A 260 1.80 12.86 18.94
N THR A 261 0.78 13.54 19.51
CA THR A 261 0.59 13.58 20.95
C THR A 261 -0.14 12.36 21.50
N ASN A 262 -1.16 11.87 20.79
CA ASN A 262 -2.07 10.85 21.28
C ASN A 262 -2.11 9.60 20.39
N CYS A 263 -1.35 9.59 19.29
CA CYS A 263 -1.48 8.57 18.24
C CYS A 263 -2.93 8.41 17.74
N GLU A 264 -3.67 9.52 17.69
CA GLU A 264 -5.02 9.54 17.12
C GLU A 264 -4.93 9.74 15.62
N ASN A 265 -5.46 8.77 14.88
CA ASN A 265 -5.46 8.81 13.43
C ASN A 265 -6.82 9.25 12.92
N THR A 266 -6.82 10.30 12.11
CA THR A 266 -7.99 10.78 11.38
C THR A 266 -7.73 10.69 9.88
N ASN A 267 -8.78 10.69 9.07
CA ASN A 267 -8.62 10.77 7.62
C ASN A 267 -8.53 12.24 7.22
N PRO A 268 -7.34 12.76 6.86
CA PRO A 268 -7.14 14.17 6.60
C PRO A 268 -7.48 14.59 5.16
N TYR A 269 -7.90 13.67 4.28
CA TYR A 269 -8.05 13.96 2.86
C TYR A 269 -8.97 15.15 2.53
N PRO A 270 -10.05 15.46 3.31
CA PRO A 270 -10.88 16.63 3.01
C PRO A 270 -10.16 17.97 3.15
N TYR A 271 -8.99 17.98 3.80
CA TYR A 271 -8.22 19.20 4.07
C TYR A 271 -6.97 19.32 3.20
N LEU A 272 -6.79 18.41 2.23
CA LEU A 272 -5.63 18.44 1.32
C LEU A 272 -5.81 19.41 0.14
N ASP A 273 -6.97 20.00 -0.03
CA ASP A 273 -7.27 20.95 -1.12
C ASP A 273 -6.89 22.41 -0.79
N SER A 274 -6.39 22.68 0.39
CA SER A 274 -6.21 24.04 0.91
C SER A 274 -4.77 24.54 0.88
#